data_fbf39e3edea3bac3178fdad26b6dc42b
#
_entry.id   fbf39e3edea3bac3178fdad26b6dc42b
#
_cell.length_a   1.000
_cell.length_b   1.000
_cell.length_c   1.000
_cell.angle_alpha   90.00
_cell.angle_beta   90.00
_cell.angle_gamma   90.00
#
_symmetry.space_group_name_H-M   'P 1'
#
loop_
_entity.id
_entity.type
_entity.pdbx_description
1 polymer ?
#
loop_
_entity_poly.entity_id
_entity_poly.type
_entity_poly.pdbx_seq_one_letter_code
_entity_poly.pdbx_strand_id
1 'polypeptide(L)'
;ISGWYGAVRSENYINKSNYILRRYIEMEIISVADKRFKKYGKVIKNIDFSSLVEEMKKTEVPEGVVYEPSVEQLESLEAAQEIKNKFFGELPIQIGYCNGHNQLLNAAEYHRSSEINVAATDAILILGNLWDVEDDFTYDTAKMEAFLVPAGTAVELYATTLHYAPCGPDNKGFQVAVVLPKGTNYELTTQHADCPVCGGEDALITATNKWLIGHEEGGLPKGSFIGLKGKNLNVAE
;
A
#
# COMPACT_ATOMS: atom_id res chain seq x y z
N ILE A 1 -22.98 -42.35 -69.54
CA ILE A 1 -23.69 -41.05 -69.56
C ILE A 1 -23.82 -40.55 -68.13
N SER A 2 -23.31 -39.32 -67.98
CA SER A 2 -23.46 -38.38 -66.87
C SER A 2 -23.06 -38.82 -65.43
N GLY A 3 -21.86 -38.35 -65.09
CA GLY A 3 -21.38 -38.30 -63.73
C GLY A 3 -22.02 -37.15 -62.93
N TRP A 4 -22.03 -37.36 -61.65
CA TRP A 4 -22.18 -36.26 -60.67
C TRP A 4 -21.04 -36.34 -59.67
N TYR A 5 -20.19 -35.32 -59.73
CA TYR A 5 -19.19 -35.07 -58.70
C TYR A 5 -19.87 -34.52 -57.43
N GLY A 6 -19.84 -35.28 -56.38
CA GLY A 6 -20.21 -34.86 -55.04
C GLY A 6 -18.98 -34.24 -54.34
N ALA A 7 -18.96 -32.93 -54.21
CA ALA A 7 -17.92 -32.21 -53.44
C ALA A 7 -18.07 -32.55 -51.96
N VAL A 8 -17.05 -33.23 -51.39
CA VAL A 8 -16.89 -33.41 -49.96
C VAL A 8 -16.49 -32.04 -49.39
N ARG A 9 -17.39 -31.38 -48.66
CA ARG A 9 -17.07 -30.24 -47.81
C ARG A 9 -16.25 -30.76 -46.64
N SER A 10 -14.99 -30.41 -46.59
CA SER A 10 -14.19 -30.51 -45.36
C SER A 10 -14.75 -29.52 -44.37
N GLU A 11 -15.52 -29.98 -43.40
CA GLU A 11 -15.86 -29.20 -42.22
C GLU A 11 -14.58 -29.04 -41.39
N ASN A 12 -14.02 -27.83 -41.41
CA ASN A 12 -13.01 -27.40 -40.49
C ASN A 12 -13.60 -27.43 -39.06
N TYR A 13 -13.34 -28.50 -38.35
CA TYR A 13 -13.49 -28.52 -36.90
C TYR A 13 -12.48 -27.52 -36.32
N ILE A 14 -12.91 -26.27 -36.19
CA ILE A 14 -12.22 -25.29 -35.34
C ILE A 14 -12.37 -25.82 -33.92
N ASN A 15 -11.34 -26.51 -33.47
CA ASN A 15 -11.16 -26.91 -32.09
C ASN A 15 -11.11 -25.66 -31.23
N LYS A 16 -12.28 -25.22 -30.72
CA LYS A 16 -12.40 -24.16 -29.73
C LYS A 16 -11.87 -24.66 -28.40
N SER A 17 -10.60 -25.00 -28.35
CA SER A 17 -9.84 -25.01 -27.11
C SER A 17 -9.64 -23.54 -26.75
N ASN A 18 -10.64 -22.95 -26.09
CA ASN A 18 -10.48 -21.73 -25.35
C ASN A 18 -9.49 -22.00 -24.22
N TYR A 19 -8.21 -22.07 -24.55
CA TYR A 19 -7.16 -21.71 -23.63
C TYR A 19 -7.38 -20.25 -23.36
N ILE A 20 -8.16 -19.97 -22.30
CA ILE A 20 -8.01 -18.74 -21.54
C ILE A 20 -6.58 -18.82 -21.05
N LEU A 21 -5.63 -18.32 -21.83
CA LEU A 21 -4.37 -17.82 -21.32
C LEU A 21 -4.78 -16.79 -20.27
N ARG A 22 -4.91 -17.21 -19.02
CA ARG A 22 -4.75 -16.30 -17.90
C ARG A 22 -3.33 -15.77 -18.09
N ARG A 23 -3.21 -14.64 -18.78
CA ARG A 23 -2.05 -13.78 -18.65
C ARG A 23 -1.93 -13.62 -17.14
N TYR A 24 -0.89 -14.15 -16.56
CA TYR A 24 -0.37 -13.65 -15.30
C TYR A 24 -0.05 -12.19 -15.65
N ILE A 25 -0.95 -11.31 -15.28
CA ILE A 25 -0.69 -9.87 -15.39
C ILE A 25 0.27 -9.65 -14.24
N GLU A 26 1.56 -9.55 -14.57
CA GLU A 26 2.55 -8.98 -13.67
C GLU A 26 2.00 -7.64 -13.18
N MET A 27 2.19 -7.33 -11.90
CA MET A 27 1.70 -6.09 -11.34
C MET A 27 2.44 -4.92 -12.02
N GLU A 28 1.72 -4.05 -12.74
CA GLU A 28 2.30 -2.86 -13.34
C GLU A 28 2.78 -1.91 -12.25
N ILE A 29 4.09 -1.62 -12.20
CA ILE A 29 4.67 -0.63 -11.30
C ILE A 29 4.71 0.71 -12.01
N ILE A 30 3.96 1.68 -11.48
CA ILE A 30 3.71 2.98 -12.05
C ILE A 30 4.57 4.02 -11.32
N SER A 31 5.09 5.04 -12.01
CA SER A 31 5.75 6.16 -11.32
C SER A 31 4.74 7.00 -10.55
N VAL A 32 5.09 7.48 -9.34
CA VAL A 32 4.27 8.48 -8.61
C VAL A 32 4.12 9.81 -9.37
N ALA A 33 4.89 10.04 -10.43
CA ALA A 33 4.70 11.18 -11.33
C ALA A 33 3.55 10.98 -12.32
N ASP A 34 3.03 9.76 -12.49
CA ASP A 34 1.88 9.47 -13.34
C ASP A 34 0.61 10.11 -12.77
N LYS A 35 -0.28 10.57 -13.67
CA LYS A 35 -1.56 11.18 -13.30
C LYS A 35 -2.48 10.25 -12.49
N ARG A 36 -2.32 8.93 -12.61
CA ARG A 36 -3.07 7.92 -11.84
C ARG A 36 -2.84 8.06 -10.34
N PHE A 37 -1.66 8.51 -9.91
CA PHE A 37 -1.36 8.73 -8.49
C PHE A 37 -2.24 9.78 -7.82
N LYS A 38 -2.80 10.75 -8.57
CA LYS A 38 -3.59 11.87 -8.02
C LYS A 38 -4.82 11.45 -7.22
N LYS A 39 -5.37 10.28 -7.45
CA LYS A 39 -6.52 9.77 -6.67
C LYS A 39 -6.11 9.22 -5.32
N TYR A 40 -4.83 8.93 -5.12
CA TYR A 40 -4.24 8.39 -3.89
C TYR A 40 -3.49 9.45 -3.07
N GLY A 41 -2.90 10.43 -3.75
CA GLY A 41 -2.03 11.38 -3.09
C GLY A 41 -1.42 12.40 -4.04
N LYS A 42 -0.36 13.02 -3.58
CA LYS A 42 0.45 13.95 -4.37
C LYS A 42 1.93 13.89 -3.99
N VAL A 43 2.81 14.15 -4.95
CA VAL A 43 4.24 14.37 -4.70
C VAL A 43 4.44 15.74 -4.05
N ILE A 44 5.21 15.80 -2.97
CA ILE A 44 5.57 17.03 -2.26
C ILE A 44 6.82 17.62 -2.90
N LYS A 45 6.77 18.91 -3.27
CA LYS A 45 7.84 19.59 -4.01
C LYS A 45 8.38 20.86 -3.32
N ASN A 46 7.77 21.28 -2.24
CA ASN A 46 8.00 22.58 -1.63
C ASN A 46 8.60 22.50 -0.21
N ILE A 47 9.19 21.37 0.11
CA ILE A 47 10.01 21.12 1.31
C ILE A 47 11.30 20.46 0.88
N ASP A 48 12.42 20.80 1.52
CA ASP A 48 13.68 20.09 1.39
C ASP A 48 13.73 18.94 2.41
N PHE A 49 13.73 17.71 1.91
CA PHE A 49 13.80 16.49 2.72
C PHE A 49 15.22 15.93 2.83
N SER A 50 16.23 16.61 2.31
CA SER A 50 17.61 16.07 2.25
C SER A 50 18.14 15.66 3.62
N SER A 51 17.94 16.47 4.66
CA SER A 51 18.37 16.14 6.03
C SER A 51 17.63 14.91 6.59
N LEU A 52 16.34 14.77 6.30
CA LEU A 52 15.54 13.64 6.73
C LEU A 52 15.99 12.35 6.03
N VAL A 53 16.25 12.42 4.73
CA VAL A 53 16.77 11.28 3.94
C VAL A 53 18.15 10.86 4.45
N GLU A 54 19.05 11.79 4.74
CA GLU A 54 20.39 11.47 5.29
C GLU A 54 20.31 10.83 6.68
N GLU A 55 19.38 11.28 7.55
CA GLU A 55 19.17 10.66 8.85
C GLU A 55 18.58 9.26 8.71
N MET A 56 17.62 9.08 7.81
CA MET A 56 17.00 7.79 7.52
C MET A 56 18.03 6.75 7.04
N LYS A 57 19.02 7.14 6.23
CA LYS A 57 20.07 6.21 5.76
C LYS A 57 20.92 5.60 6.87
N LYS A 58 20.89 6.15 8.07
CA LYS A 58 21.59 5.62 9.25
C LYS A 58 20.79 4.53 9.98
N THR A 59 19.50 4.41 9.67
CA THR A 59 18.63 3.39 10.28
C THR A 59 18.88 2.02 9.65
N GLU A 60 18.60 0.95 10.40
CA GLU A 60 18.77 -0.42 9.92
C GLU A 60 17.70 -0.81 8.89
N VAL A 61 18.06 -1.73 8.00
CA VAL A 61 17.16 -2.39 7.06
C VAL A 61 17.12 -3.88 7.40
N PRO A 62 16.20 -4.33 8.27
CA PRO A 62 16.13 -5.72 8.70
C PRO A 62 15.56 -6.62 7.58
N GLU A 63 15.77 -7.95 7.72
CA GLU A 63 15.20 -8.96 6.79
C GLU A 63 13.65 -8.98 6.78
N GLY A 64 13.02 -8.66 7.90
CA GLY A 64 11.57 -8.44 7.98
C GLY A 64 11.24 -6.94 7.92
N VAL A 65 9.97 -6.60 8.14
CA VAL A 65 9.52 -5.20 8.23
C VAL A 65 9.49 -4.77 9.68
N VAL A 66 10.09 -3.62 9.98
CA VAL A 66 10.01 -2.94 11.27
C VAL A 66 9.39 -1.56 11.08
N TYR A 67 8.46 -1.21 11.96
CA TYR A 67 7.85 0.11 12.05
C TYR A 67 8.13 0.74 13.41
N GLU A 68 8.76 1.92 13.40
CA GLU A 68 9.00 2.74 14.59
C GLU A 68 8.14 4.02 14.46
N PRO A 69 7.13 4.23 15.32
CA PRO A 69 6.15 5.29 15.12
C PRO A 69 6.69 6.69 15.36
N SER A 70 7.73 6.84 16.17
CA SER A 70 8.26 8.16 16.60
C SER A 70 9.74 8.04 16.91
N VAL A 71 10.57 8.83 16.24
CA VAL A 71 12.03 8.84 16.38
C VAL A 71 12.50 10.27 16.61
N GLU A 72 13.04 10.55 17.79
CA GLU A 72 13.43 11.91 18.22
C GLU A 72 14.40 12.57 17.22
N GLN A 73 15.34 11.81 16.66
CA GLN A 73 16.32 12.31 15.69
C GLN A 73 15.65 12.82 14.41
N LEU A 74 14.57 12.18 13.96
CA LEU A 74 13.79 12.62 12.79
C LEU A 74 12.88 13.79 13.11
N GLU A 75 12.26 13.80 14.29
CA GLU A 75 11.34 14.84 14.75
C GLU A 75 12.05 16.17 15.06
N SER A 76 13.34 16.15 15.40
CA SER A 76 14.15 17.33 15.70
C SER A 76 14.62 18.11 14.47
N LEU A 77 14.45 17.57 13.26
CA LEU A 77 14.89 18.20 12.01
C LEU A 77 13.98 19.39 11.63
N GLU A 78 14.56 20.39 10.94
CA GLU A 78 13.80 21.56 10.45
C GLU A 78 12.65 21.12 9.51
N ALA A 79 12.87 20.09 8.69
CA ALA A 79 11.84 19.53 7.83
C ALA A 79 10.59 19.08 8.61
N ALA A 80 10.74 18.58 9.84
CA ALA A 80 9.61 18.20 10.68
C ALA A 80 8.70 19.40 11.01
N GLN A 81 9.29 20.55 11.33
CA GLN A 81 8.53 21.77 11.61
C GLN A 81 7.82 22.29 10.34
N GLU A 82 8.48 22.21 9.18
CA GLU A 82 7.85 22.59 7.91
C GLU A 82 6.67 21.69 7.55
N ILE A 83 6.84 20.38 7.70
CA ILE A 83 5.76 19.40 7.46
C ILE A 83 4.58 19.70 8.40
N LYS A 84 4.83 19.83 9.69
CA LYS A 84 3.80 20.17 10.68
C LYS A 84 3.00 21.40 10.27
N ASN A 85 3.69 22.50 9.93
CA ASN A 85 3.04 23.76 9.63
C ASN A 85 2.29 23.76 8.29
N LYS A 86 2.91 23.19 7.24
CA LYS A 86 2.41 23.31 5.86
C LYS A 86 1.43 22.21 5.45
N PHE A 87 1.52 21.02 6.05
CA PHE A 87 0.70 19.87 5.67
C PHE A 87 -0.30 19.44 6.74
N PHE A 88 0.05 19.59 8.01
CA PHE A 88 -0.83 19.21 9.11
C PHE A 88 -1.48 20.43 9.80
N GLY A 89 -1.29 21.65 9.26
CA GLY A 89 -1.95 22.86 9.78
C GLY A 89 -1.66 23.11 11.26
N GLU A 90 -0.41 22.89 11.68
CA GLU A 90 0.11 23.02 13.05
C GLU A 90 -0.37 21.92 14.03
N LEU A 91 -1.14 20.91 13.59
CA LEU A 91 -1.45 19.75 14.43
C LEU A 91 -0.15 19.08 14.87
N PRO A 92 -0.10 18.54 16.10
CA PRO A 92 1.04 17.74 16.54
C PRO A 92 1.25 16.53 15.62
N ILE A 93 2.48 16.34 15.17
CA ILE A 93 2.88 15.19 14.36
C ILE A 93 3.93 14.34 15.08
N GLN A 94 4.14 13.16 14.57
CA GLN A 94 5.27 12.29 14.86
C GLN A 94 5.95 11.91 13.54
N ILE A 95 7.23 11.63 13.60
CA ILE A 95 8.01 11.10 12.48
C ILE A 95 8.70 9.83 12.94
N GLY A 96 8.31 8.75 12.33
CA GLY A 96 8.94 7.46 12.48
C GLY A 96 9.42 6.92 11.16
N TYR A 97 9.57 5.61 11.06
CA TYR A 97 9.93 4.95 9.81
C TYR A 97 9.35 3.54 9.68
N CYS A 98 9.21 3.11 8.43
CA CYS A 98 8.96 1.74 8.06
C CYS A 98 10.13 1.28 7.19
N ASN A 99 10.91 0.30 7.67
CA ASN A 99 12.09 -0.22 6.99
C ASN A 99 12.03 -1.74 6.91
N GLY A 100 12.68 -2.31 5.91
CA GLY A 100 12.84 -3.77 5.84
C GLY A 100 12.79 -4.32 4.42
N HIS A 101 12.48 -5.61 4.33
CA HIS A 101 12.27 -6.34 3.09
C HIS A 101 10.83 -6.82 3.02
N ASN A 102 10.14 -6.45 1.98
CA ASN A 102 8.78 -6.88 1.67
C ASN A 102 8.56 -6.83 0.15
N GLN A 103 7.79 -7.78 -0.37
CA GLN A 103 7.41 -7.87 -1.79
C GLN A 103 5.88 -8.02 -1.95
N LEU A 104 5.15 -8.22 -0.85
CA LEU A 104 3.75 -8.60 -0.85
C LEU A 104 2.87 -7.49 -0.26
N LEU A 105 1.63 -7.43 -0.73
CA LEU A 105 0.60 -6.56 -0.18
C LEU A 105 0.31 -6.83 1.30
N ASN A 106 0.06 -8.09 1.65
CA ASN A 106 -0.22 -8.63 2.99
C ASN A 106 -1.46 -8.07 3.69
N ALA A 107 -1.65 -6.76 3.68
CA ALA A 107 -2.78 -6.06 4.28
C ALA A 107 -3.03 -4.72 3.57
N ALA A 108 -4.11 -4.06 3.95
CA ALA A 108 -4.39 -2.67 3.64
C ALA A 108 -4.86 -1.96 4.89
N GLU A 109 -4.30 -0.80 5.18
CA GLU A 109 -4.68 0.04 6.31
C GLU A 109 -5.05 1.45 5.85
N TYR A 110 -5.77 2.16 6.68
CA TYR A 110 -6.06 3.57 6.50
C TYR A 110 -6.15 4.31 7.83
N HIS A 111 -5.99 5.62 7.76
CA HIS A 111 -6.04 6.54 8.88
C HIS A 111 -7.11 7.61 8.66
N ARG A 112 -7.64 8.22 9.72
CA ARG A 112 -8.52 9.40 9.61
C ARG A 112 -7.74 10.70 9.36
N SER A 113 -6.55 10.58 8.76
CA SER A 113 -5.64 11.67 8.41
C SER A 113 -4.83 11.29 7.18
N SER A 114 -4.29 12.29 6.48
CA SER A 114 -3.21 12.03 5.51
C SER A 114 -1.98 11.48 6.22
N GLU A 115 -1.18 10.70 5.47
CA GLU A 115 0.15 10.24 5.85
C GLU A 115 1.17 10.80 4.86
N ILE A 116 2.36 11.18 5.33
CA ILE A 116 3.47 11.54 4.44
C ILE A 116 4.54 10.46 4.51
N ASN A 117 4.92 9.95 3.34
CA ASN A 117 6.01 9.01 3.17
C ASN A 117 7.19 9.70 2.49
N VAL A 118 8.38 9.63 3.09
CA VAL A 118 9.63 10.14 2.51
C VAL A 118 10.57 8.98 2.25
N ALA A 119 10.76 8.64 0.99
CA ALA A 119 11.58 7.51 0.57
C ALA A 119 13.08 7.84 0.67
N ALA A 120 13.80 7.22 1.59
CA ALA A 120 15.26 7.34 1.66
C ALA A 120 15.96 6.41 0.66
N THR A 121 15.33 5.30 0.31
CA THR A 121 15.67 4.40 -0.80
C THR A 121 14.47 4.32 -1.74
N ASP A 122 14.62 3.77 -2.93
CA ASP A 122 13.47 3.45 -3.78
C ASP A 122 12.50 2.54 -3.03
N ALA A 123 11.22 2.85 -3.11
CA ALA A 123 10.14 2.07 -2.47
C ALA A 123 8.93 1.95 -3.40
N ILE A 124 8.19 0.86 -3.29
CA ILE A 124 6.94 0.65 -4.02
C ILE A 124 5.79 0.66 -3.01
N LEU A 125 4.78 1.46 -3.27
CA LEU A 125 3.54 1.53 -2.50
C LEU A 125 2.41 0.84 -3.28
N ILE A 126 1.77 -0.18 -2.69
CA ILE A 126 0.55 -0.79 -3.24
C ILE A 126 -0.64 -0.06 -2.61
N LEU A 127 -1.44 0.61 -3.43
CA LEU A 127 -2.46 1.55 -2.98
C LEU A 127 -3.86 1.17 -3.47
N GLY A 128 -4.84 1.38 -2.61
CA GLY A 128 -6.27 1.27 -2.89
C GLY A 128 -7.05 2.51 -2.47
N ASN A 129 -8.35 2.53 -2.70
CA ASN A 129 -9.23 3.63 -2.26
C ASN A 129 -10.26 3.14 -1.26
N LEU A 130 -10.50 3.92 -0.23
CA LEU A 130 -11.48 3.61 0.83
C LEU A 130 -12.91 3.46 0.28
N TRP A 131 -13.28 4.20 -0.77
CA TRP A 131 -14.62 4.07 -1.39
C TRP A 131 -14.81 2.81 -2.23
N ASP A 132 -13.77 2.00 -2.45
CA ASP A 132 -13.85 0.70 -3.10
C ASP A 132 -13.98 -0.46 -2.08
N VAL A 133 -13.98 -0.16 -0.77
CA VAL A 133 -14.29 -1.10 0.30
C VAL A 133 -15.79 -1.38 0.26
N GLU A 134 -16.18 -2.64 0.24
CA GLU A 134 -17.58 -3.07 0.21
C GLU A 134 -18.27 -2.90 1.59
N ASP A 135 -19.59 -2.96 1.64
CA ASP A 135 -20.37 -2.77 2.88
C ASP A 135 -20.02 -3.79 3.99
N ASP A 136 -19.48 -4.95 3.63
CA ASP A 136 -19.01 -5.99 4.56
C ASP A 136 -17.52 -5.83 4.92
N PHE A 137 -16.91 -4.69 4.55
CA PHE A 137 -15.50 -4.35 4.74
C PHE A 137 -14.52 -5.23 3.95
N THR A 138 -14.99 -6.00 2.96
CA THR A 138 -14.09 -6.69 2.04
C THR A 138 -13.58 -5.75 0.96
N TYR A 139 -12.43 -6.10 0.37
CA TYR A 139 -11.80 -5.33 -0.71
C TYR A 139 -11.17 -6.28 -1.74
N ASP A 140 -11.47 -6.06 -3.03
CA ASP A 140 -10.86 -6.82 -4.12
C ASP A 140 -9.46 -6.26 -4.44
N THR A 141 -8.42 -7.06 -4.19
CA THR A 141 -7.02 -6.68 -4.43
C THR A 141 -6.72 -6.34 -5.89
N ALA A 142 -7.52 -6.85 -6.85
CA ALA A 142 -7.39 -6.50 -8.25
C ALA A 142 -7.66 -5.01 -8.56
N LYS A 143 -8.28 -4.26 -7.63
CA LYS A 143 -8.51 -2.81 -7.74
C LYS A 143 -7.30 -1.98 -7.30
N MET A 144 -6.27 -2.59 -6.70
CA MET A 144 -5.07 -1.89 -6.24
C MET A 144 -4.08 -1.62 -7.37
N GLU A 145 -3.29 -0.56 -7.20
CA GLU A 145 -2.23 -0.15 -8.12
C GLU A 145 -0.91 0.03 -7.35
N ALA A 146 0.21 -0.32 -7.97
CA ALA A 146 1.54 -0.19 -7.38
C ALA A 146 2.26 1.04 -7.93
N PHE A 147 2.88 1.82 -7.05
CA PHE A 147 3.57 3.06 -7.41
C PHE A 147 5.00 3.07 -6.89
N LEU A 148 5.96 3.29 -7.80
CA LEU A 148 7.35 3.53 -7.45
C LEU A 148 7.53 4.96 -6.94
N VAL A 149 8.04 5.08 -5.73
CA VAL A 149 8.51 6.31 -5.09
C VAL A 149 10.04 6.28 -5.12
N PRO A 150 10.69 7.08 -5.99
CA PRO A 150 12.15 7.12 -6.06
C PRO A 150 12.77 7.67 -4.77
N ALA A 151 13.99 7.23 -4.46
CA ALA A 151 14.78 7.77 -3.36
C ALA A 151 14.85 9.31 -3.40
N GLY A 152 14.72 9.96 -2.25
CA GLY A 152 14.66 11.40 -2.11
C GLY A 152 13.29 12.01 -2.42
N THR A 153 12.29 11.21 -2.79
CA THR A 153 10.93 11.69 -3.09
C THR A 153 10.04 11.58 -1.85
N ALA A 154 9.25 12.63 -1.61
CA ALA A 154 8.19 12.62 -0.60
C ALA A 154 6.81 12.66 -1.25
N VAL A 155 5.89 11.86 -0.71
CA VAL A 155 4.49 11.80 -1.14
C VAL A 155 3.56 11.97 0.05
N GLU A 156 2.45 12.69 -0.14
CA GLU A 156 1.31 12.67 0.76
C GLU A 156 0.31 11.64 0.23
N LEU A 157 -0.06 10.67 1.05
CA LEU A 157 -1.20 9.78 0.85
C LEU A 157 -2.43 10.38 1.54
N TYR A 158 -3.55 10.47 0.84
CA TYR A 158 -4.78 11.02 1.40
C TYR A 158 -5.41 10.07 2.42
N ALA A 159 -6.19 10.61 3.37
CA ALA A 159 -6.91 9.82 4.37
C ALA A 159 -7.84 8.73 3.77
N THR A 160 -8.18 8.86 2.50
CA THR A 160 -8.99 7.90 1.74
C THR A 160 -8.16 6.83 1.01
N THR A 161 -6.83 6.82 1.21
CA THR A 161 -5.94 5.89 0.52
C THR A 161 -5.60 4.72 1.42
N LEU A 162 -5.98 3.53 0.96
CA LEU A 162 -5.54 2.27 1.54
C LEU A 162 -4.08 2.03 1.16
N HIS A 163 -3.27 1.69 2.13
CA HIS A 163 -1.84 1.39 1.97
C HIS A 163 -1.41 0.39 3.04
N TYR A 164 -0.19 -0.10 2.95
CA TYR A 164 0.44 -0.91 4.01
C TYR A 164 1.96 -0.74 3.94
N ALA A 165 2.71 -1.66 4.59
CA ALA A 165 4.16 -1.65 4.52
C ALA A 165 4.66 -1.54 3.07
N PRO A 166 5.62 -0.64 2.77
CA PRO A 166 6.20 -0.54 1.44
C PRO A 166 6.85 -1.84 0.98
N CYS A 167 7.04 -1.97 -0.33
CA CYS A 167 7.84 -3.02 -0.93
C CYS A 167 9.15 -2.45 -1.48
N GLY A 168 10.22 -3.24 -1.48
CA GLY A 168 11.48 -2.88 -2.10
C GLY A 168 11.54 -3.31 -3.57
N PRO A 169 11.98 -2.47 -4.51
CA PRO A 169 12.17 -2.91 -5.88
C PRO A 169 13.31 -3.94 -5.98
N ASP A 170 13.23 -4.86 -6.94
CA ASP A 170 14.28 -5.87 -7.23
C ASP A 170 14.68 -6.72 -6.02
N ASN A 171 13.74 -7.04 -5.14
CA ASN A 171 14.00 -7.76 -3.87
C ASN A 171 15.03 -7.07 -2.95
N LYS A 172 15.23 -5.76 -3.10
CA LYS A 172 16.04 -4.96 -2.18
C LYS A 172 15.20 -4.52 -0.99
N GLY A 173 15.88 -4.15 0.09
CA GLY A 173 15.24 -3.51 1.23
C GLY A 173 14.80 -2.08 0.91
N PHE A 174 13.90 -1.56 1.74
CA PHE A 174 13.43 -0.18 1.65
C PHE A 174 13.62 0.54 2.99
N GLN A 175 13.75 1.88 2.92
CA GLN A 175 13.76 2.80 4.06
C GLN A 175 12.83 3.97 3.75
N VAL A 176 11.75 4.10 4.53
CA VAL A 176 10.73 5.13 4.33
C VAL A 176 10.42 5.80 5.66
N ALA A 177 10.67 7.11 5.76
CA ALA A 177 10.17 7.90 6.89
C ALA A 177 8.66 8.09 6.75
N VAL A 178 7.94 7.92 7.86
CA VAL A 178 6.48 7.99 7.94
C VAL A 178 6.09 9.13 8.88
N VAL A 179 5.28 10.08 8.38
CA VAL A 179 4.80 11.22 9.16
C VAL A 179 3.29 11.14 9.31
N LEU A 180 2.84 11.15 10.55
CA LEU A 180 1.42 11.03 10.93
C LEU A 180 1.09 12.00 12.09
N PRO A 181 -0.19 12.28 12.36
CA PRO A 181 -0.60 12.93 13.59
C PRO A 181 -0.10 12.16 14.82
N LYS A 182 0.37 12.90 15.82
CA LYS A 182 0.96 12.30 17.03
C LYS A 182 -0.03 11.36 17.72
N GLY A 183 0.47 10.17 18.08
CA GLY A 183 -0.32 9.10 18.71
C GLY A 183 -0.87 8.07 17.72
N THR A 184 -0.78 8.30 16.41
CA THR A 184 -1.18 7.28 15.41
C THR A 184 -0.30 6.03 15.53
N ASN A 185 -0.90 4.86 15.39
CA ASN A 185 -0.24 3.54 15.53
C ASN A 185 0.23 3.20 16.97
N TYR A 186 -0.18 3.97 17.98
CA TYR A 186 0.06 3.59 19.37
C TYR A 186 -0.94 2.53 19.83
N GLU A 187 -0.62 1.86 20.94
CA GLU A 187 -1.49 0.86 21.54
C GLU A 187 -2.88 1.41 21.87
N LEU A 188 -3.88 0.57 21.70
CA LEU A 188 -5.26 0.90 22.06
C LEU A 188 -5.43 0.93 23.59
N THR A 189 -6.21 1.89 24.06
CA THR A 189 -6.54 2.03 25.48
C THR A 189 -7.94 1.51 25.83
N THR A 190 -8.72 1.16 24.82
CA THR A 190 -10.09 0.64 24.95
C THR A 190 -10.23 -0.64 24.14
N GLN A 191 -11.20 -1.47 24.51
CA GLN A 191 -11.54 -2.67 23.76
C GLN A 191 -12.44 -2.28 22.57
N HIS A 192 -12.16 -2.87 21.42
CA HIS A 192 -12.94 -2.73 20.18
C HIS A 192 -13.67 -4.03 19.84
N ALA A 193 -14.55 -3.99 18.86
CA ALA A 193 -15.34 -5.15 18.46
C ALA A 193 -14.45 -6.24 17.81
N ASP A 194 -14.80 -7.51 18.07
CA ASP A 194 -14.03 -8.65 17.56
C ASP A 194 -14.34 -9.01 16.11
N CYS A 195 -15.48 -8.53 15.57
CA CYS A 195 -15.87 -8.81 14.19
C CYS A 195 -16.80 -7.73 13.60
N PRO A 196 -16.76 -7.48 12.26
CA PRO A 196 -17.58 -6.47 11.59
C PRO A 196 -19.10 -6.74 11.68
N VAL A 197 -19.51 -8.00 11.72
CA VAL A 197 -20.95 -8.35 11.83
C VAL A 197 -21.57 -7.77 13.10
N CYS A 198 -20.79 -7.68 14.19
CA CYS A 198 -21.24 -7.19 15.48
C CYS A 198 -20.96 -5.70 15.70
N GLY A 199 -19.83 -5.20 15.19
CA GLY A 199 -19.29 -3.88 15.49
C GLY A 199 -19.03 -2.99 14.28
N GLY A 200 -19.31 -3.46 13.07
CA GLY A 200 -19.02 -2.68 11.86
C GLY A 200 -17.53 -2.35 11.71
N GLU A 201 -17.24 -1.15 11.28
CA GLU A 201 -15.87 -0.65 11.07
C GLU A 201 -15.00 -0.64 12.35
N ASP A 202 -15.61 -0.62 13.54
CA ASP A 202 -14.89 -0.68 14.82
C ASP A 202 -14.01 -1.94 14.93
N ALA A 203 -14.44 -3.04 14.35
CA ALA A 203 -13.70 -4.30 14.34
C ALA A 203 -12.42 -4.31 13.48
N LEU A 204 -12.19 -3.27 12.70
CA LEU A 204 -10.99 -3.10 11.89
C LEU A 204 -9.90 -2.34 12.63
N ILE A 205 -10.22 -1.73 13.78
CA ILE A 205 -9.26 -0.92 14.55
C ILE A 205 -8.23 -1.85 15.21
N THR A 206 -6.97 -1.69 14.83
CA THR A 206 -5.84 -2.49 15.35
C THR A 206 -4.84 -1.67 16.16
N ALA A 207 -4.87 -0.34 16.00
CA ALA A 207 -4.08 0.61 16.77
C ALA A 207 -4.77 1.98 16.75
N THR A 208 -4.32 2.94 17.53
CA THR A 208 -4.85 4.30 17.54
C THR A 208 -4.83 4.89 16.12
N ASN A 209 -5.97 5.38 15.62
CA ASN A 209 -6.14 5.97 14.29
C ASN A 209 -5.75 5.01 13.15
N LYS A 210 -5.87 3.68 13.34
CA LYS A 210 -5.48 2.66 12.36
C LYS A 210 -6.57 1.62 12.20
N TRP A 211 -7.12 1.51 11.00
CA TRP A 211 -8.04 0.47 10.53
C TRP A 211 -7.29 -0.45 9.58
N LEU A 212 -7.43 -1.76 9.74
CA LEU A 212 -6.67 -2.77 8.99
C LEU A 212 -7.60 -3.81 8.37
N ILE A 213 -7.40 -4.10 7.10
CA ILE A 213 -8.02 -5.19 6.35
C ILE A 213 -6.90 -6.14 5.91
N GLY A 214 -6.88 -7.35 6.44
CA GLY A 214 -5.82 -8.32 6.19
C GLY A 214 -6.08 -9.22 4.99
N HIS A 215 -4.99 -9.75 4.41
CA HIS A 215 -5.03 -10.87 3.48
C HIS A 215 -4.79 -12.19 4.24
N GLU A 216 -5.41 -13.30 3.81
CA GLU A 216 -5.27 -14.59 4.48
C GLU A 216 -3.83 -15.12 4.50
N GLU A 217 -3.03 -14.77 3.49
CA GLU A 217 -1.60 -15.10 3.37
C GLU A 217 -0.69 -14.02 3.97
N GLY A 218 -1.25 -12.96 4.57
CA GLY A 218 -0.48 -11.80 5.05
C GLY A 218 0.32 -12.01 6.33
N GLY A 219 0.17 -13.18 6.98
CA GLY A 219 0.91 -13.49 8.21
C GLY A 219 0.56 -12.60 9.41
N LEU A 220 -0.63 -12.03 9.44
CA LEU A 220 -1.08 -11.09 10.45
C LEU A 220 -1.35 -11.76 11.81
N PRO A 221 -1.35 -11.00 12.92
CA PRO A 221 -1.72 -11.51 14.23
C PRO A 221 -3.11 -12.17 14.24
N LYS A 222 -3.26 -13.21 15.09
CA LYS A 222 -4.57 -13.87 15.26
C LYS A 222 -5.61 -12.85 15.76
N GLY A 223 -6.76 -12.83 15.11
CA GLY A 223 -7.86 -11.90 15.39
C GLY A 223 -7.93 -10.71 14.45
N SER A 224 -6.93 -10.52 13.58
CA SER A 224 -7.03 -9.52 12.52
C SER A 224 -8.18 -9.84 11.59
N PHE A 225 -8.92 -8.82 11.15
CA PHE A 225 -9.98 -8.98 10.16
C PHE A 225 -9.39 -9.32 8.77
N ILE A 226 -9.82 -10.45 8.20
CA ILE A 226 -9.36 -10.93 6.90
C ILE A 226 -10.41 -10.59 5.84
N GLY A 227 -10.25 -9.44 5.19
CA GLY A 227 -11.21 -8.87 4.24
C GLY A 227 -10.65 -8.68 2.82
N LEU A 228 -9.33 -8.73 2.62
CA LEU A 228 -8.76 -8.67 1.26
C LEU A 228 -9.08 -9.94 0.49
N LYS A 229 -9.66 -9.76 -0.70
CA LYS A 229 -10.06 -10.86 -1.61
C LYS A 229 -9.24 -10.79 -2.88
N GLY A 230 -8.85 -11.95 -3.41
CA GLY A 230 -8.04 -12.07 -4.62
C GLY A 230 -6.63 -12.53 -4.32
N LYS A 231 -5.64 -12.03 -5.05
CA LYS A 231 -4.23 -12.40 -4.85
C LYS A 231 -3.61 -11.55 -3.73
N ASN A 232 -2.70 -12.14 -2.97
CA ASN A 232 -1.73 -11.36 -2.22
C ASN A 232 -0.73 -10.80 -3.24
N LEU A 233 -0.96 -9.55 -3.68
CA LEU A 233 -0.22 -8.94 -4.79
C LEU A 233 1.28 -8.94 -4.51
N ASN A 234 2.09 -9.32 -5.49
CA ASN A 234 3.53 -9.43 -5.39
C ASN A 234 4.19 -8.49 -6.42
N VAL A 235 5.03 -7.58 -5.98
CA VAL A 235 5.74 -6.63 -6.86
C VAL A 235 6.98 -7.23 -7.52
N ALA A 236 7.37 -8.45 -7.16
CA ALA A 236 8.48 -9.20 -7.77
C ALA A 236 8.02 -10.14 -8.92
N GLU A 237 6.71 -10.21 -9.19
CA GLU A 237 6.11 -11.07 -10.24
C GLU A 237 5.71 -10.27 -11.46
#